data_84ba598c12cd793e9907a3a8872f80a2
#
_entry.id   84ba598c12cd793e9907a3a8872f80a2
#
_cell.length_a   1.000
_cell.length_b   1.000
_cell.length_c   1.000
_cell.angle_alpha   90.00
_cell.angle_beta   90.00
_cell.angle_gamma   90.00
#
_symmetry.space_group_name_H-M   'P 1'
#
loop_
_entity.id
_entity.type
_entity.pdbx_description
1 polymer ?
#
loop_
_entity_poly.entity_id
_entity_poly.type
_entity_poly.pdbx_seq_one_letter_code
_entity_poly.pdbx_strand_id
1 'polypeptide(L)'
;DAEGYIDAVIDWLPALHAEGLVDAVDAFCEGIGFTPAQTRRVFAAAEAIGLPVKLHADQLSDLGGAALVAGFGGLSADHVEYTGKEGIRAMAARGTVAVLLPGAFHCLRETRQPPIGAFRAHGVPMAVATDCNPGTSPLLSLRSAMSLACIHFRLTPEEALRGATVHAARAL
;
A
#
# COMPACT_ATOMS: atom_id res chain seq x y z
N ASP A 1 -20.73 -12.54 3.33
CA ASP A 1 -19.91 -13.21 4.33
C ASP A 1 -18.43 -13.05 3.95
N ALA A 2 -17.66 -12.37 4.80
CA ALA A 2 -16.24 -12.04 4.53
C ALA A 2 -15.37 -13.31 4.47
N GLU A 3 -15.62 -14.29 5.33
CA GLU A 3 -14.83 -15.53 5.36
C GLU A 3 -15.04 -16.35 4.06
N GLY A 4 -16.29 -16.51 3.63
CA GLY A 4 -16.58 -17.20 2.37
C GLY A 4 -15.99 -16.49 1.14
N TYR A 5 -15.88 -15.15 1.18
CA TYR A 5 -15.20 -14.41 0.11
C TYR A 5 -13.68 -14.65 0.13
N ILE A 6 -13.06 -14.65 1.31
CA ILE A 6 -11.64 -14.98 1.46
C ILE A 6 -11.33 -16.39 0.97
N ASP A 7 -12.19 -17.38 1.32
CA ASP A 7 -12.06 -18.76 0.84
C ASP A 7 -12.13 -18.82 -0.69
N ALA A 8 -13.10 -18.14 -1.30
CA ALA A 8 -13.23 -18.08 -2.76
C ALA A 8 -11.99 -17.42 -3.42
N VAL A 9 -11.47 -16.33 -2.87
CA VAL A 9 -10.24 -15.70 -3.40
C VAL A 9 -9.06 -16.67 -3.34
N ILE A 10 -8.88 -17.36 -2.22
CA ILE A 10 -7.81 -18.35 -2.05
C ILE A 10 -7.93 -19.48 -3.09
N ASP A 11 -9.15 -19.95 -3.33
CA ASP A 11 -9.42 -21.03 -4.31
C ASP A 11 -9.15 -20.58 -5.74
N TRP A 12 -9.36 -19.30 -6.08
CA TRP A 12 -9.14 -18.78 -7.45
C TRP A 12 -7.66 -18.53 -7.76
N LEU A 13 -6.85 -18.18 -6.77
CA LEU A 13 -5.45 -17.75 -6.97
C LEU A 13 -4.62 -18.73 -7.81
N PRO A 14 -4.64 -20.06 -7.56
CA PRO A 14 -3.81 -21.00 -8.34
C PRO A 14 -4.18 -21.03 -9.83
N ALA A 15 -5.46 -20.96 -10.16
CA ALA A 15 -5.93 -20.96 -11.55
C ALA A 15 -5.55 -19.67 -12.26
N LEU A 16 -5.80 -18.51 -11.63
CA LEU A 16 -5.46 -17.20 -12.18
C LEU A 16 -3.94 -17.04 -12.39
N HIS A 17 -3.14 -17.56 -11.45
CA HIS A 17 -1.69 -17.56 -11.58
C HIS A 17 -1.22 -18.46 -12.72
N ALA A 18 -1.76 -19.67 -12.84
CA ALA A 18 -1.41 -20.60 -13.91
C ALA A 18 -1.76 -20.07 -15.31
N GLU A 19 -2.81 -19.25 -15.43
CA GLU A 19 -3.22 -18.57 -16.65
C GLU A 19 -2.41 -17.28 -16.94
N GLY A 20 -1.53 -16.85 -16.02
CA GLY A 20 -0.75 -15.61 -16.16
C GLY A 20 -1.58 -14.33 -16.08
N LEU A 21 -2.69 -14.36 -15.34
CA LEU A 21 -3.62 -13.23 -15.23
C LEU A 21 -3.37 -12.34 -14.00
N VAL A 22 -2.43 -12.73 -13.13
CA VAL A 22 -2.09 -11.97 -11.91
C VAL A 22 -0.58 -11.87 -11.75
N ASP A 23 -0.11 -10.68 -11.37
CA ASP A 23 1.30 -10.38 -11.09
C ASP A 23 1.55 -10.18 -9.60
N ALA A 24 0.54 -9.78 -8.84
CA ALA A 24 0.60 -9.58 -7.40
C ALA A 24 -0.79 -9.69 -6.77
N VAL A 25 -0.84 -9.96 -5.47
CA VAL A 25 -2.06 -10.02 -4.68
C VAL A 25 -2.14 -8.82 -3.76
N ASP A 26 -3.30 -8.17 -3.71
CA ASP A 26 -3.57 -7.03 -2.84
C ASP A 26 -4.80 -7.27 -1.98
N ALA A 27 -4.89 -6.57 -0.86
CA ALA A 27 -6.05 -6.56 0.01
C ALA A 27 -6.23 -5.19 0.66
N PHE A 28 -7.42 -4.91 1.17
CA PHE A 28 -7.71 -3.73 1.98
C PHE A 28 -7.85 -4.14 3.45
N CYS A 29 -6.77 -3.91 4.22
CA CYS A 29 -6.68 -4.27 5.64
C CYS A 29 -7.05 -3.06 6.51
N GLU A 30 -8.32 -2.93 6.85
CA GLU A 30 -8.86 -1.83 7.63
C GLU A 30 -10.08 -2.26 8.44
N GLY A 31 -10.48 -1.42 9.42
CA GLY A 31 -11.67 -1.68 10.25
C GLY A 31 -12.97 -1.82 9.45
N ILE A 32 -13.04 -1.24 8.26
CA ILE A 32 -14.16 -1.35 7.32
C ILE A 32 -13.90 -2.35 6.18
N GLY A 33 -12.70 -2.91 6.11
CA GLY A 33 -12.28 -3.90 5.12
C GLY A 33 -12.04 -5.27 5.76
N PHE A 34 -10.92 -5.90 5.38
CA PHE A 34 -10.51 -7.18 5.94
C PHE A 34 -9.65 -6.99 7.19
N THR A 35 -9.77 -7.93 8.12
CA THR A 35 -8.93 -7.99 9.32
C THR A 35 -7.49 -8.43 8.97
N PRO A 36 -6.50 -8.13 9.83
CA PRO A 36 -5.14 -8.68 9.66
C PRO A 36 -5.09 -10.21 9.57
N ALA A 37 -5.99 -10.91 10.28
CA ALA A 37 -6.06 -12.38 10.23
C ALA A 37 -6.54 -12.88 8.86
N GLN A 38 -7.57 -12.27 8.29
CA GLN A 38 -8.10 -12.56 6.96
C GLN A 38 -7.06 -12.26 5.87
N THR A 39 -6.44 -11.07 5.93
CA THR A 39 -5.37 -10.66 5.02
C THR A 39 -4.21 -11.67 5.05
N ARG A 40 -3.80 -12.11 6.24
CA ARG A 40 -2.74 -13.12 6.39
C ARG A 40 -3.09 -14.44 5.69
N ARG A 41 -4.34 -14.87 5.70
CA ARG A 41 -4.77 -16.10 5.00
C ARG A 41 -4.57 -15.97 3.49
N VAL A 42 -4.99 -14.84 2.92
CA VAL A 42 -4.81 -14.55 1.48
C VAL A 42 -3.33 -14.50 1.12
N PHE A 43 -2.52 -13.80 1.93
CA PHE A 43 -1.08 -13.65 1.67
C PHE A 43 -0.31 -14.96 1.81
N ALA A 44 -0.69 -15.82 2.75
CA ALA A 44 -0.10 -17.16 2.86
C ALA A 44 -0.41 -18.04 1.64
N ALA A 45 -1.61 -17.91 1.07
CA ALA A 45 -1.97 -18.59 -0.17
C ALA A 45 -1.18 -18.04 -1.38
N ALA A 46 -1.00 -16.73 -1.47
CA ALA A 46 -0.18 -16.09 -2.50
C ALA A 46 1.29 -16.52 -2.41
N GLU A 47 1.87 -16.50 -1.20
CA GLU A 47 3.25 -16.93 -0.93
C GLU A 47 3.47 -18.40 -1.32
N ALA A 48 2.51 -19.28 -1.03
CA ALA A 48 2.59 -20.71 -1.37
C ALA A 48 2.73 -20.99 -2.87
N ILE A 49 2.29 -20.06 -3.73
CA ILE A 49 2.39 -20.17 -5.19
C ILE A 49 3.38 -19.15 -5.80
N GLY A 50 4.15 -18.44 -4.95
CA GLY A 50 5.19 -17.52 -5.39
C GLY A 50 4.70 -16.15 -5.89
N LEU A 51 3.45 -15.78 -5.62
CA LEU A 51 2.93 -14.45 -5.96
C LEU A 51 3.36 -13.41 -4.92
N PRO A 52 3.90 -12.26 -5.34
CA PRO A 52 4.18 -11.14 -4.45
C PRO A 52 2.88 -10.54 -3.91
N VAL A 53 2.99 -9.83 -2.79
CA VAL A 53 1.85 -9.19 -2.15
C VAL A 53 2.04 -7.68 -2.01
N LYS A 54 0.92 -6.97 -1.98
CA LYS A 54 0.77 -5.54 -1.71
C LYS A 54 -0.36 -5.37 -0.70
N LEU A 55 -0.49 -4.20 -0.08
CA LEU A 55 -1.56 -3.99 0.89
C LEU A 55 -1.99 -2.53 0.96
N HIS A 56 -3.28 -2.26 0.83
CA HIS A 56 -3.89 -1.04 1.33
C HIS A 56 -3.93 -1.14 2.86
N ALA A 57 -3.12 -0.34 3.54
CA ALA A 57 -2.81 -0.52 4.94
C ALA A 57 -2.76 0.79 5.73
N ASP A 58 -3.24 0.74 6.96
CA ASP A 58 -3.08 1.82 7.93
C ASP A 58 -3.56 3.18 7.38
N GLN A 59 -4.64 3.16 6.57
CA GLN A 59 -5.26 4.35 5.98
C GLN A 59 -6.12 5.10 6.99
N LEU A 60 -6.94 4.38 7.73
CA LEU A 60 -7.96 4.93 8.66
C LEU A 60 -7.64 4.61 10.13
N SER A 61 -6.81 3.59 10.35
CA SER A 61 -6.41 3.10 11.68
C SER A 61 -5.08 2.35 11.61
N ASP A 62 -4.37 2.23 12.73
CA ASP A 62 -3.16 1.40 12.84
C ASP A 62 -3.57 -0.02 13.23
N LEU A 63 -3.80 -0.87 12.24
CA LEU A 63 -4.05 -2.30 12.44
C LEU A 63 -2.77 -3.15 12.27
N GLY A 64 -1.62 -2.52 12.10
CA GLY A 64 -0.35 -3.19 11.83
C GLY A 64 -0.24 -3.74 10.41
N GLY A 65 -1.02 -3.21 9.47
CA GLY A 65 -1.05 -3.64 8.07
C GLY A 65 0.31 -3.50 7.39
N ALA A 66 1.00 -2.38 7.61
CA ALA A 66 2.34 -2.14 7.07
C ALA A 66 3.37 -3.16 7.59
N ALA A 67 3.30 -3.52 8.88
CA ALA A 67 4.15 -4.58 9.45
C ALA A 67 3.80 -5.96 8.89
N LEU A 68 2.50 -6.22 8.69
CA LEU A 68 2.00 -7.48 8.13
C LEU A 68 2.56 -7.70 6.72
N VAL A 69 2.34 -6.75 5.80
CA VAL A 69 2.80 -6.90 4.41
C VAL A 69 4.32 -6.96 4.32
N ALA A 70 5.04 -6.17 5.11
CA ALA A 70 6.50 -6.25 5.19
C ALA A 70 6.98 -7.62 5.70
N GLY A 71 6.24 -8.25 6.63
CA GLY A 71 6.51 -9.61 7.11
C GLY A 71 6.51 -10.66 6.01
N PHE A 72 5.66 -10.51 5.01
CA PHE A 72 5.60 -11.35 3.81
C PHE A 72 6.60 -10.91 2.71
N GLY A 73 7.47 -9.94 2.96
CA GLY A 73 8.35 -9.39 1.93
C GLY A 73 7.60 -8.63 0.83
N GLY A 74 6.44 -8.08 1.18
CA GLY A 74 5.55 -7.42 0.22
C GLY A 74 6.16 -6.20 -0.46
N LEU A 75 5.72 -5.95 -1.69
CA LEU A 75 6.21 -4.88 -2.55
C LEU A 75 5.90 -3.51 -1.96
N SER A 76 4.66 -3.30 -1.51
CA SER A 76 4.22 -2.01 -0.97
C SER A 76 3.19 -2.12 0.14
N ALA A 77 3.15 -1.06 0.96
CA ALA A 77 2.03 -0.70 1.82
C ALA A 77 1.50 0.65 1.31
N ASP A 78 0.22 0.69 0.96
CA ASP A 78 -0.40 1.80 0.28
C ASP A 78 -1.28 2.58 1.27
N HIS A 79 -1.35 3.90 1.16
CA HIS A 79 -1.91 4.91 2.09
C HIS A 79 -0.97 5.25 3.25
N VAL A 80 -0.88 4.43 4.27
CA VAL A 80 0.09 4.47 5.41
C VAL A 80 -0.02 5.70 6.34
N GLU A 81 -1.17 6.41 6.36
CA GLU A 81 -1.39 7.60 7.19
C GLU A 81 -1.26 7.30 8.69
N TYR A 82 -1.69 6.10 9.10
CA TYR A 82 -1.69 5.67 10.50
C TYR A 82 -0.55 4.74 10.87
N THR A 83 0.36 4.44 9.93
CA THR A 83 1.45 3.50 10.17
C THR A 83 2.30 3.90 11.38
N GLY A 84 2.36 3.02 12.36
CA GLY A 84 3.12 3.19 13.58
C GLY A 84 4.60 2.80 13.44
N LYS A 85 5.35 2.96 14.54
CA LYS A 85 6.81 2.71 14.56
C LYS A 85 7.20 1.29 14.15
N GLU A 86 6.39 0.31 14.49
CA GLU A 86 6.63 -1.10 14.15
C GLU A 86 6.55 -1.31 12.63
N GLY A 87 5.47 -0.81 12.00
CA GLY A 87 5.31 -0.85 10.55
C GLY A 87 6.46 -0.18 9.82
N ILE A 88 6.86 1.03 10.25
CA ILE A 88 7.99 1.76 9.65
C ILE A 88 9.29 0.95 9.71
N ARG A 89 9.60 0.34 10.87
CA ARG A 89 10.81 -0.49 11.04
C ARG A 89 10.76 -1.74 10.18
N ALA A 90 9.59 -2.40 10.11
CA ALA A 90 9.40 -3.60 9.31
C ALA A 90 9.59 -3.29 7.81
N MET A 91 8.96 -2.22 7.31
CA MET A 91 9.12 -1.75 5.93
C MET A 91 10.58 -1.42 5.60
N ALA A 92 11.26 -0.66 6.47
CA ALA A 92 12.67 -0.32 6.28
C ALA A 92 13.56 -1.57 6.20
N ALA A 93 13.34 -2.55 7.08
CA ALA A 93 14.12 -3.79 7.13
C ALA A 93 13.92 -4.68 5.89
N ARG A 94 12.76 -4.61 5.25
CA ARG A 94 12.39 -5.45 4.10
C ARG A 94 12.46 -4.71 2.77
N GLY A 95 12.61 -3.39 2.78
CA GLY A 95 12.59 -2.58 1.58
C GLY A 95 11.19 -2.40 0.96
N THR A 96 10.14 -2.71 1.73
CA THR A 96 8.74 -2.48 1.34
C THR A 96 8.50 -1.00 1.10
N VAL A 97 7.88 -0.65 -0.01
CA VAL A 97 7.65 0.73 -0.43
C VAL A 97 6.41 1.31 0.26
N ALA A 98 6.51 2.51 0.80
CA ALA A 98 5.34 3.29 1.22
C ALA A 98 4.75 4.00 0.00
N VAL A 99 3.56 3.63 -0.44
CA VAL A 99 2.87 4.31 -1.54
C VAL A 99 1.96 5.39 -0.99
N LEU A 100 2.31 6.63 -1.28
CA LEU A 100 1.60 7.82 -0.84
C LEU A 100 0.51 8.18 -1.86
N LEU A 101 -0.70 8.38 -1.38
CA LEU A 101 -1.89 8.59 -2.21
C LEU A 101 -2.54 9.96 -1.93
N PRO A 102 -1.86 11.05 -2.32
CA PRO A 102 -2.26 12.41 -1.97
C PRO A 102 -3.59 12.84 -2.60
N GLY A 103 -4.04 12.17 -3.67
CA GLY A 103 -5.35 12.40 -4.26
C GLY A 103 -6.47 11.95 -3.34
N ALA A 104 -6.38 10.72 -2.81
CA ALA A 104 -7.34 10.20 -1.83
C ALA A 104 -7.34 11.05 -0.56
N PHE A 105 -6.17 11.35 -0.01
CA PHE A 105 -6.02 12.24 1.14
C PHE A 105 -6.75 13.58 0.94
N HIS A 106 -6.56 14.21 -0.21
CA HIS A 106 -7.20 15.48 -0.54
C HIS A 106 -8.71 15.38 -0.68
N CYS A 107 -9.19 14.41 -1.47
CA CYS A 107 -10.61 14.25 -1.77
C CYS A 107 -11.43 13.82 -0.55
N LEU A 108 -10.88 12.96 0.29
CA LEU A 108 -11.49 12.52 1.55
C LEU A 108 -11.37 13.57 2.66
N ARG A 109 -10.61 14.64 2.42
CA ARG A 109 -10.35 15.72 3.41
C ARG A 109 -9.70 15.17 4.68
N GLU A 110 -8.80 14.20 4.50
CA GLU A 110 -8.04 13.62 5.60
C GLU A 110 -7.18 14.67 6.30
N THR A 111 -6.98 14.47 7.59
CA THR A 111 -6.19 15.38 8.42
C THR A 111 -4.91 14.76 8.94
N ARG A 112 -4.86 13.43 9.06
CA ARG A 112 -3.67 12.71 9.50
C ARG A 112 -2.78 12.39 8.30
N GLN A 113 -1.60 12.98 8.28
CA GLN A 113 -0.62 12.76 7.22
C GLN A 113 0.18 11.48 7.46
N PRO A 114 0.64 10.81 6.39
CA PRO A 114 1.65 9.77 6.50
C PRO A 114 2.88 10.24 7.28
N PRO A 115 3.56 9.37 8.02
CA PRO A 115 4.71 9.73 8.86
C PRO A 115 5.99 9.95 8.04
N ILE A 116 5.96 10.88 7.10
CA ILE A 116 7.01 11.17 6.11
C ILE A 116 8.39 11.37 6.76
N GLY A 117 8.46 12.13 7.87
CA GLY A 117 9.70 12.34 8.59
C GLY A 117 10.32 11.04 9.12
N ALA A 118 9.47 10.12 9.57
CA ALA A 118 9.94 8.82 10.05
C ALA A 118 10.33 7.90 8.88
N PHE A 119 9.63 7.93 7.75
CA PHE A 119 10.05 7.21 6.54
C PHE A 119 11.42 7.67 6.06
N ARG A 120 11.67 8.98 6.01
CA ARG A 120 13.00 9.52 5.69
C ARG A 120 14.08 9.04 6.67
N ALA A 121 13.80 9.14 7.97
CA ALA A 121 14.75 8.78 9.02
C ALA A 121 15.14 7.30 9.01
N HIS A 122 14.24 6.42 8.56
CA HIS A 122 14.46 4.98 8.48
C HIS A 122 14.82 4.48 7.07
N GLY A 123 14.87 5.37 6.08
CA GLY A 123 15.21 5.01 4.70
C GLY A 123 14.12 4.19 3.99
N VAL A 124 12.85 4.30 4.42
CA VAL A 124 11.72 3.68 3.73
C VAL A 124 11.53 4.35 2.36
N PRO A 125 11.58 3.62 1.25
CA PRO A 125 11.32 4.22 -0.06
C PRO A 125 9.86 4.66 -0.16
N MET A 126 9.63 5.88 -0.66
CA MET A 126 8.30 6.46 -0.80
C MET A 126 7.93 6.58 -2.28
N ALA A 127 6.86 5.90 -2.71
CA ALA A 127 6.28 6.10 -4.02
C ALA A 127 5.12 7.10 -3.94
N VAL A 128 4.74 7.66 -5.09
CA VAL A 128 3.58 8.56 -5.25
C VAL A 128 2.74 8.02 -6.39
N ALA A 129 1.45 7.80 -6.12
CA ALA A 129 0.49 7.33 -7.12
C ALA A 129 -0.79 8.16 -7.10
N THR A 130 -1.62 7.97 -8.12
CA THR A 130 -2.88 8.69 -8.27
C THR A 130 -4.00 8.10 -7.43
N ASP A 131 -3.93 6.80 -7.18
CA ASP A 131 -5.07 6.04 -6.64
C ASP A 131 -6.36 6.30 -7.44
N CYS A 132 -6.24 6.39 -8.77
CA CYS A 132 -7.34 6.83 -9.62
C CYS A 132 -8.54 5.91 -9.53
N ASN A 133 -9.57 6.37 -8.83
CA ASN A 133 -10.84 5.68 -8.71
C ASN A 133 -12.00 6.70 -8.56
N PRO A 134 -13.24 6.35 -8.91
CA PRO A 134 -14.36 7.27 -8.86
C PRO A 134 -14.84 7.60 -7.44
N GLY A 135 -14.48 6.78 -6.45
CA GLY A 135 -14.99 6.90 -5.07
C GLY A 135 -14.19 7.88 -4.22
N THR A 136 -12.88 7.73 -4.21
CA THR A 136 -12.01 8.43 -3.25
C THR A 136 -10.93 9.27 -3.88
N SER A 137 -10.58 9.04 -5.15
CA SER A 137 -9.51 9.78 -5.83
C SER A 137 -9.77 9.94 -7.33
N PRO A 138 -10.65 10.85 -7.76
CA PRO A 138 -10.91 11.10 -9.18
C PRO A 138 -9.75 11.87 -9.83
N LEU A 139 -8.52 11.45 -9.58
CA LEU A 139 -7.28 12.11 -10.00
C LEU A 139 -6.56 11.27 -11.05
N LEU A 140 -6.61 11.70 -12.32
CA LEU A 140 -5.96 10.99 -13.44
C LEU A 140 -4.47 11.32 -13.60
N SER A 141 -4.08 12.52 -13.18
CA SER A 141 -2.76 13.07 -13.47
C SER A 141 -1.74 12.73 -12.39
N LEU A 142 -0.74 11.92 -12.73
CA LEU A 142 0.39 11.64 -11.84
C LEU A 142 1.17 12.92 -11.48
N ARG A 143 1.27 13.90 -12.41
CA ARG A 143 1.90 15.20 -12.10
C ARG A 143 1.11 15.98 -11.04
N SER A 144 -0.22 15.91 -11.08
CA SER A 144 -1.05 16.50 -10.04
C SER A 144 -0.88 15.77 -8.71
N ALA A 145 -0.78 14.43 -8.71
CA ALA A 145 -0.47 13.67 -7.50
C ALA A 145 0.88 14.09 -6.90
N MET A 146 1.93 14.25 -7.72
CA MET A 146 3.24 14.76 -7.27
C MET A 146 3.12 16.15 -6.64
N SER A 147 2.36 17.06 -7.26
CA SER A 147 2.14 18.40 -6.71
C SER A 147 1.40 18.36 -5.37
N LEU A 148 0.35 17.54 -5.26
CA LEU A 148 -0.37 17.33 -4.00
C LEU A 148 0.51 16.71 -2.91
N ALA A 149 1.40 15.77 -3.26
CA ALA A 149 2.35 15.19 -2.32
C ALA A 149 3.33 16.25 -1.76
N CYS A 150 3.79 17.17 -2.61
CA CYS A 150 4.61 18.30 -2.15
C CYS A 150 3.82 19.26 -1.24
N ILE A 151 2.56 19.54 -1.58
CA ILE A 151 1.71 20.48 -0.83
C ILE A 151 1.28 19.87 0.51
N HIS A 152 0.70 18.69 0.50
CA HIS A 152 0.13 18.07 1.69
C HIS A 152 1.16 17.36 2.56
N PHE A 153 2.06 16.58 1.95
CA PHE A 153 2.99 15.71 2.68
C PHE A 153 4.40 16.30 2.83
N ARG A 154 4.61 17.51 2.28
CA ARG A 154 5.91 18.19 2.34
C ARG A 154 7.05 17.38 1.72
N LEU A 155 6.76 16.62 0.66
CA LEU A 155 7.80 16.04 -0.16
C LEU A 155 8.53 17.16 -0.92
N THR A 156 9.84 16.98 -1.12
CA THR A 156 10.56 17.81 -2.09
C THR A 156 10.16 17.42 -3.52
N PRO A 157 10.30 18.31 -4.51
CA PRO A 157 10.05 17.96 -5.92
C PRO A 157 10.88 16.75 -6.39
N GLU A 158 12.11 16.60 -5.88
CA GLU A 158 12.96 15.46 -6.18
C GLU A 158 12.38 14.17 -5.58
N GLU A 159 11.95 14.19 -4.32
CA GLU A 159 11.30 13.02 -3.69
C GLU A 159 10.03 12.62 -4.44
N ALA A 160 9.20 13.59 -4.83
CA ALA A 160 7.99 13.32 -5.60
C ALA A 160 8.31 12.71 -6.98
N LEU A 161 9.34 13.21 -7.67
CA LEU A 161 9.78 12.65 -8.94
C LEU A 161 10.34 11.23 -8.78
N ARG A 162 11.20 10.99 -7.80
CA ARG A 162 11.69 9.64 -7.47
C ARG A 162 10.55 8.70 -7.07
N GLY A 163 9.58 9.24 -6.32
CA GLY A 163 8.37 8.54 -5.93
C GLY A 163 7.51 8.10 -7.10
N ALA A 164 7.40 8.93 -8.12
CA ALA A 164 6.63 8.62 -9.34
C ALA A 164 7.41 7.78 -10.38
N THR A 165 8.67 7.48 -10.13
CA THR A 165 9.55 6.75 -11.07
C THR A 165 10.26 5.58 -10.40
N VAL A 166 11.44 5.81 -9.82
CA VAL A 166 12.31 4.75 -9.27
C VAL A 166 11.64 3.98 -8.13
N HIS A 167 10.96 4.67 -7.21
CA HIS A 167 10.31 4.00 -6.09
C HIS A 167 8.98 3.35 -6.52
N ALA A 168 8.23 3.98 -7.44
CA ALA A 168 7.04 3.36 -8.02
C ALA A 168 7.39 2.04 -8.73
N ALA A 169 8.48 2.00 -9.49
CA ALA A 169 8.93 0.79 -10.17
C ALA A 169 9.34 -0.35 -9.20
N ARG A 170 9.65 -0.04 -7.94
CA ARG A 170 9.92 -1.05 -6.89
C ARG A 170 8.65 -1.57 -6.23
N ALA A 171 7.55 -0.82 -6.33
CA ALA A 171 6.26 -1.16 -5.77
C ALA A 171 5.42 -2.04 -6.72
N LEU A 172 5.95 -2.32 -7.90
CA LEU A 172 5.34 -3.15 -8.96
C LEU A 172 6.17 -4.41 -9.21
#